data_14582e2f1529d70aeb7314e8ecdc90ed
#
_entry.id   14582e2f1529d70aeb7314e8ecdc90ed
#
_cell.length_a   1.000
_cell.length_b   1.000
_cell.length_c   1.000
_cell.angle_alpha   90.00
_cell.angle_beta   90.00
_cell.angle_gamma   90.00
#
_symmetry.space_group_name_H-M   'P 1'
#
loop_
_entity.id
_entity.type
_entity.pdbx_description
1 polymer ?
#
loop_
_entity_poly.entity_id
_entity_poly.type
_entity_poly.pdbx_seq_one_letter_code
_entity_poly.pdbx_strand_id
1 'polypeptide(L)'
;MIFNKEADFEAALIKILSEKGWEKNVLKNYSEKDLLRNWADILFENNRDIDRLNDYPLTDGEMQQILEQVVTLKTPVKLNSFINGKSVTIIRDNPDDKVHFGKEVSLKIYDRREIAAGQSRYQIVQQPKFRTESDILNNRRGDLLLLINGMPVIHIELKKTGIPVSQAYHQIEKYSREGAFTGIFSLVQIFVAMEPNETVYFANPGPEGKFNPDFYFHWADFNNEPINEWSKVASTLLSIPMAHQLIGFYTVADTSDGVLKVMRSYQYYAASAISDKVAKAKWEGNNQLGGYIWHTTGSGKTMTSFKAAQLIASSKDADKVVFLVDRIEL
;
A
#
# COMPACT_ATOMS: atom_id res chain seq x y z
N MET A 1 11.83 19.08 -15.89
CA MET A 1 12.42 18.22 -16.97
C MET A 1 11.31 17.89 -17.96
N ILE A 2 11.59 17.88 -19.26
CA ILE A 2 10.59 17.59 -20.28
C ILE A 2 10.79 16.15 -20.77
N PHE A 3 9.75 15.34 -20.74
CA PHE A 3 9.74 13.98 -21.26
C PHE A 3 8.83 13.91 -22.49
N ASN A 4 9.42 13.67 -23.65
CA ASN A 4 8.68 13.55 -24.92
C ASN A 4 8.04 12.17 -25.11
N LYS A 5 8.50 11.16 -24.37
CA LYS A 5 7.97 9.78 -24.38
C LYS A 5 7.69 9.33 -22.94
N GLU A 6 6.62 8.58 -22.76
CA GLU A 6 6.28 7.97 -21.46
C GLU A 6 7.37 7.00 -21.00
N ALA A 7 7.99 6.25 -21.92
CA ALA A 7 9.07 5.33 -21.60
C ALA A 7 10.32 6.01 -21.01
N ASP A 8 10.64 7.25 -21.42
CA ASP A 8 11.76 8.00 -20.87
C ASP A 8 11.43 8.47 -19.44
N PHE A 9 10.18 8.85 -19.19
CA PHE A 9 9.69 9.20 -17.86
C PHE A 9 9.66 7.99 -16.93
N GLU A 10 9.15 6.87 -17.40
CA GLU A 10 9.13 5.60 -16.68
C GLU A 10 10.55 5.20 -16.24
N ALA A 11 11.51 5.23 -17.16
CA ALA A 11 12.91 4.91 -16.86
C ALA A 11 13.53 5.87 -15.82
N ALA A 12 13.22 7.16 -15.90
CA ALA A 12 13.70 8.16 -14.96
C ALA A 12 13.10 7.94 -13.55
N LEU A 13 11.81 7.62 -13.47
CA LEU A 13 11.13 7.31 -12.21
C LEU A 13 11.71 6.06 -11.56
N ILE A 14 11.87 4.97 -12.31
CA ILE A 14 12.51 3.73 -11.84
C ILE A 14 13.90 4.01 -11.29
N LYS A 15 14.68 4.83 -11.98
CA LYS A 15 16.04 5.19 -11.53
C LYS A 15 16.00 5.86 -10.15
N ILE A 16 15.16 6.88 -9.96
CA ILE A 16 15.04 7.57 -8.67
C ILE A 16 14.55 6.62 -7.57
N LEU A 17 13.54 5.80 -7.84
CA LEU A 17 13.03 4.82 -6.87
C LEU A 17 14.15 3.86 -6.44
N SER A 18 14.94 3.36 -7.39
CA SER A 18 16.08 2.47 -7.10
C SER A 18 17.18 3.17 -6.29
N GLU A 19 17.44 4.46 -6.54
CA GLU A 19 18.36 5.27 -5.74
C GLU A 19 17.84 5.52 -4.32
N LYS A 20 16.52 5.45 -4.10
CA LYS A 20 15.85 5.61 -2.81
C LYS A 20 15.58 4.30 -2.06
N GLY A 21 16.16 3.20 -2.53
CA GLY A 21 16.17 1.93 -1.81
C GLY A 21 15.27 0.84 -2.38
N TRP A 22 14.43 1.13 -3.37
CA TRP A 22 13.72 0.09 -4.10
C TRP A 22 14.73 -0.80 -4.83
N GLU A 23 14.43 -2.10 -4.96
CA GLU A 23 15.35 -3.06 -5.57
C GLU A 23 15.75 -2.64 -6.99
N LYS A 24 17.06 -2.69 -7.28
CA LYS A 24 17.61 -2.36 -8.59
C LYS A 24 17.25 -3.38 -9.68
N ASN A 25 16.95 -4.62 -9.24
CA ASN A 25 16.49 -5.66 -10.15
C ASN A 25 15.00 -5.46 -10.44
N VAL A 26 14.69 -4.76 -11.52
CA VAL A 26 13.32 -4.46 -11.94
C VAL A 26 12.70 -5.66 -12.62
N LEU A 27 11.55 -6.09 -12.11
CA LEU A 27 10.76 -7.17 -12.68
C LEU A 27 10.02 -6.64 -13.92
N LYS A 28 10.18 -7.28 -15.09
CA LYS A 28 9.65 -6.73 -16.36
C LYS A 28 8.56 -7.61 -16.95
N ASN A 29 7.45 -7.00 -17.34
CA ASN A 29 6.34 -7.66 -18.04
C ASN A 29 5.74 -8.86 -17.27
N TYR A 30 5.77 -8.82 -15.94
CA TYR A 30 5.26 -9.89 -15.09
C TYR A 30 3.74 -10.03 -15.24
N SER A 31 3.30 -11.26 -15.43
CA SER A 31 1.91 -11.67 -15.35
C SER A 31 1.54 -12.00 -13.89
N GLU A 32 0.26 -12.28 -13.65
CA GLU A 32 -0.21 -12.79 -12.35
C GLU A 32 0.58 -14.03 -11.90
N LYS A 33 0.80 -14.99 -12.82
CA LYS A 33 1.56 -16.20 -12.52
C LYS A 33 3.00 -15.89 -12.10
N ASP A 34 3.65 -14.94 -12.78
CA ASP A 34 5.03 -14.53 -12.44
C ASP A 34 5.08 -13.86 -11.07
N LEU A 35 4.07 -13.03 -10.75
CA LEU A 35 3.97 -12.39 -9.44
C LEU A 35 3.70 -13.41 -8.32
N LEU A 36 2.84 -14.40 -8.55
CA LEU A 36 2.59 -15.45 -7.57
C LEU A 36 3.86 -16.26 -7.28
N ARG A 37 4.65 -16.57 -8.31
CA ARG A 37 5.95 -17.25 -8.13
C ARG A 37 6.93 -16.38 -7.34
N ASN A 38 7.07 -15.09 -7.70
CA ASN A 38 7.91 -14.16 -6.95
C ASN A 38 7.46 -14.04 -5.49
N TRP A 39 6.16 -14.03 -5.24
CA TRP A 39 5.63 -14.00 -3.88
C TRP A 39 5.90 -15.29 -3.11
N ALA A 40 5.78 -16.46 -3.76
CA ALA A 40 6.14 -17.76 -3.18
C ALA A 40 7.59 -17.80 -2.72
N ASP A 41 8.53 -17.31 -3.56
CA ASP A 41 9.95 -17.26 -3.23
C ASP A 41 10.21 -16.36 -2.01
N ILE A 42 9.58 -15.19 -1.94
CA ILE A 42 9.72 -14.29 -0.80
C ILE A 42 9.07 -14.84 0.47
N LEU A 43 7.89 -15.48 0.34
CA LEU A 43 7.24 -16.14 1.47
C LEU A 43 8.12 -17.28 2.00
N PHE A 44 8.73 -18.05 1.11
CA PHE A 44 9.66 -19.11 1.50
C PHE A 44 10.87 -18.53 2.25
N GLU A 45 11.54 -17.50 1.70
CA GLU A 45 12.68 -16.86 2.35
C GLU A 45 12.34 -16.35 3.77
N ASN A 46 11.14 -15.78 3.94
CA ASN A 46 10.69 -15.19 5.22
C ASN A 46 10.14 -16.20 6.22
N ASN A 47 9.95 -17.48 5.83
CA ASN A 47 9.28 -18.49 6.64
C ASN A 47 10.05 -19.83 6.66
N ARG A 48 11.36 -19.82 6.51
CA ARG A 48 12.21 -21.02 6.51
C ARG A 48 12.40 -21.68 7.87
N ASP A 49 11.77 -21.14 8.91
CA ASP A 49 11.85 -21.69 10.26
C ASP A 49 11.30 -23.11 10.33
N ILE A 50 11.84 -23.92 11.26
CA ILE A 50 11.52 -25.34 11.43
C ILE A 50 10.04 -25.59 11.75
N ASP A 51 9.39 -24.66 12.39
CA ASP A 51 7.96 -24.72 12.75
C ASP A 51 7.03 -24.13 11.68
N ARG A 52 7.57 -23.78 10.52
CA ARG A 52 6.83 -23.23 9.37
C ARG A 52 7.07 -24.04 8.09
N LEU A 53 8.03 -23.63 7.26
CA LEU A 53 8.32 -24.27 5.98
C LEU A 53 9.49 -25.26 6.01
N ASN A 54 10.27 -25.26 7.08
CA ASN A 54 11.34 -26.22 7.34
C ASN A 54 12.25 -26.48 6.12
N ASP A 55 12.69 -25.42 5.46
CA ASP A 55 13.52 -25.45 4.24
C ASP A 55 12.89 -26.10 2.98
N TYR A 56 11.59 -26.37 2.99
CA TYR A 56 10.89 -26.86 1.81
C TYR A 56 10.05 -25.75 1.17
N PRO A 57 10.28 -25.41 -0.12
CA PRO A 57 9.56 -24.35 -0.82
C PRO A 57 8.05 -24.55 -0.83
N LEU A 58 7.31 -23.45 -1.06
CA LEU A 58 5.88 -23.51 -1.31
C LEU A 58 5.59 -24.17 -2.66
N THR A 59 4.55 -24.97 -2.69
CA THR A 59 4.04 -25.58 -3.92
C THR A 59 3.07 -24.62 -4.64
N ASP A 60 2.76 -24.90 -5.90
CA ASP A 60 1.72 -24.20 -6.64
C ASP A 60 0.34 -24.35 -5.95
N GLY A 61 0.06 -25.52 -5.35
CA GLY A 61 -1.19 -25.76 -4.60
C GLY A 61 -1.30 -24.89 -3.36
N GLU A 62 -0.23 -24.73 -2.60
CA GLU A 62 -0.19 -23.87 -1.43
C GLU A 62 -0.35 -22.38 -1.80
N MET A 63 0.26 -21.95 -2.89
CA MET A 63 0.06 -20.60 -3.40
C MET A 63 -1.38 -20.36 -3.90
N GLN A 64 -2.00 -21.40 -4.47
CA GLN A 64 -3.41 -21.34 -4.85
C GLN A 64 -4.32 -21.18 -3.63
N GLN A 65 -4.05 -21.87 -2.50
CA GLN A 65 -4.78 -21.67 -1.24
C GLN A 65 -4.70 -20.21 -0.75
N ILE A 66 -3.51 -19.58 -0.87
CA ILE A 66 -3.34 -18.17 -0.50
C ILE A 66 -4.14 -17.26 -1.44
N LEU A 67 -4.06 -17.49 -2.75
CA LEU A 67 -4.78 -16.71 -3.74
C LEU A 67 -6.30 -16.82 -3.55
N GLU A 68 -6.83 -17.98 -3.25
CA GLU A 68 -8.26 -18.18 -2.96
C GLU A 68 -8.70 -17.39 -1.73
N GLN A 69 -7.89 -17.33 -0.68
CA GLN A 69 -8.16 -16.48 0.47
C GLN A 69 -8.23 -15.00 0.05
N VAL A 70 -7.28 -14.53 -0.78
CA VAL A 70 -7.29 -13.15 -1.29
C VAL A 70 -8.54 -12.87 -2.13
N VAL A 71 -8.88 -13.75 -3.07
CA VAL A 71 -10.03 -13.56 -3.99
C VAL A 71 -11.38 -13.56 -3.26
N THR A 72 -11.48 -14.26 -2.14
CA THR A 72 -12.70 -14.24 -1.31
C THR A 72 -12.90 -12.91 -0.56
N LEU A 73 -11.84 -12.09 -0.44
CA LEU A 73 -11.89 -10.79 0.21
C LEU A 73 -12.36 -9.70 -0.76
N LYS A 74 -13.66 -9.65 -1.02
CA LYS A 74 -14.26 -8.79 -2.05
C LYS A 74 -14.18 -7.28 -1.80
N THR A 75 -13.80 -6.83 -0.62
CA THR A 75 -13.77 -5.41 -0.29
C THR A 75 -12.35 -4.91 0.01
N PRO A 76 -12.00 -3.66 -0.38
CA PRO A 76 -10.70 -3.06 -0.07
C PRO A 76 -10.36 -3.08 1.42
N VAL A 77 -11.35 -2.94 2.29
CA VAL A 77 -11.20 -3.01 3.75
C VAL A 77 -10.70 -4.38 4.20
N LYS A 78 -11.29 -5.47 3.66
CA LYS A 78 -10.85 -6.83 4.00
C LYS A 78 -9.47 -7.13 3.41
N LEU A 79 -9.18 -6.67 2.20
CA LEU A 79 -7.86 -6.78 1.58
C LEU A 79 -6.79 -6.02 2.37
N ASN A 80 -7.11 -4.81 2.86
CA ASN A 80 -6.22 -4.07 3.76
C ASN A 80 -5.98 -4.83 5.07
N SER A 81 -7.03 -5.42 5.64
CA SER A 81 -6.91 -6.25 6.84
C SER A 81 -6.06 -7.50 6.61
N PHE A 82 -6.16 -8.12 5.43
CA PHE A 82 -5.31 -9.24 5.04
C PHE A 82 -3.83 -8.83 4.99
N ILE A 83 -3.50 -7.77 4.24
CA ILE A 83 -2.12 -7.26 4.15
C ILE A 83 -1.55 -6.96 5.53
N ASN A 84 -2.33 -6.28 6.38
CA ASN A 84 -1.92 -5.88 7.73
C ASN A 84 -2.13 -6.98 8.80
N GLY A 85 -2.67 -8.13 8.42
CA GLY A 85 -2.97 -9.26 9.32
C GLY A 85 -1.75 -10.04 9.79
N LYS A 86 -0.58 -9.73 9.29
CA LYS A 86 0.74 -10.32 9.60
C LYS A 86 0.95 -11.74 9.05
N SER A 87 -0.05 -12.60 9.02
CA SER A 87 0.12 -13.99 8.60
C SER A 87 -1.07 -14.51 7.82
N VAL A 88 -0.82 -15.53 7.01
CA VAL A 88 -1.81 -16.33 6.29
C VAL A 88 -1.62 -17.80 6.65
N THR A 89 -2.69 -18.56 6.76
CA THR A 89 -2.64 -19.98 7.07
C THR A 89 -2.87 -20.81 5.81
N ILE A 90 -2.04 -21.85 5.62
CA ILE A 90 -2.15 -22.83 4.56
C ILE A 90 -2.19 -24.23 5.15
N ILE A 91 -2.72 -25.20 4.38
CA ILE A 91 -2.52 -26.62 4.63
C ILE A 91 -1.31 -27.04 3.80
N ARG A 92 -0.28 -27.53 4.47
CA ARG A 92 0.96 -27.95 3.85
C ARG A 92 0.74 -29.15 2.94
N ASP A 93 1.07 -29.06 1.66
CA ASP A 93 0.92 -30.15 0.68
C ASP A 93 2.23 -30.58 0.02
N ASN A 94 3.37 -30.00 0.42
CA ASN A 94 4.68 -30.40 -0.08
C ASN A 94 5.06 -31.79 0.48
N PRO A 95 5.19 -32.85 -0.38
CA PRO A 95 5.44 -34.22 0.07
C PRO A 95 6.84 -34.42 0.66
N ASP A 96 7.78 -33.52 0.40
CA ASP A 96 9.13 -33.59 0.94
C ASP A 96 9.18 -33.10 2.40
N ASP A 97 8.24 -32.25 2.82
CA ASP A 97 8.09 -31.78 4.20
C ASP A 97 7.26 -32.77 5.04
N LYS A 98 7.84 -33.90 5.35
CA LYS A 98 7.15 -34.96 6.13
C LYS A 98 6.70 -34.52 7.53
N VAL A 99 7.29 -33.48 8.07
CA VAL A 99 6.97 -32.96 9.42
C VAL A 99 5.64 -32.22 9.41
N HIS A 100 5.40 -31.42 8.36
CA HIS A 100 4.23 -30.55 8.29
C HIS A 100 3.18 -30.99 7.26
N PHE A 101 3.46 -32.01 6.46
CA PHE A 101 2.52 -32.51 5.46
C PHE A 101 1.13 -32.77 6.02
N GLY A 102 0.10 -32.16 5.42
CA GLY A 102 -1.29 -32.24 5.84
C GLY A 102 -1.65 -31.40 7.09
N LYS A 103 -0.70 -30.64 7.64
CA LYS A 103 -0.94 -29.78 8.81
C LYS A 103 -1.14 -28.31 8.38
N GLU A 104 -1.83 -27.57 9.23
CA GLU A 104 -1.90 -26.11 9.11
C GLU A 104 -0.57 -25.46 9.47
N VAL A 105 -0.12 -24.56 8.61
CA VAL A 105 1.10 -23.76 8.81
C VAL A 105 0.74 -22.28 8.63
N SER A 106 1.12 -21.44 9.60
CA SER A 106 0.94 -19.99 9.54
C SER A 106 2.18 -19.31 8.99
N LEU A 107 2.05 -18.65 7.83
CA LEU A 107 3.12 -17.94 7.15
C LEU A 107 3.04 -16.44 7.44
N LYS A 108 4.15 -15.86 7.83
CA LYS A 108 4.30 -14.40 7.95
C LYS A 108 4.33 -13.79 6.54
N ILE A 109 3.44 -12.84 6.27
CA ILE A 109 3.35 -12.14 4.97
C ILE A 109 3.90 -10.72 5.05
N TYR A 110 3.63 -10.00 6.14
CA TYR A 110 4.01 -8.61 6.29
C TYR A 110 3.99 -8.18 7.76
N ASP A 111 4.97 -7.43 8.20
CA ASP A 111 4.91 -6.71 9.47
C ASP A 111 5.17 -5.23 9.25
N ARG A 112 4.12 -4.43 9.42
CA ARG A 112 4.16 -2.97 9.24
C ARG A 112 5.18 -2.27 10.14
N ARG A 113 5.70 -2.93 11.18
CA ARG A 113 6.71 -2.39 12.10
C ARG A 113 8.14 -2.63 11.63
N GLU A 114 8.34 -3.50 10.65
CA GLU A 114 9.67 -3.96 10.22
C GLU A 114 10.24 -3.14 9.04
N ILE A 115 10.10 -1.81 9.04
CA ILE A 115 10.70 -0.98 7.99
C ILE A 115 12.23 -1.02 8.07
N ALA A 116 12.79 -1.02 9.28
CA ALA A 116 14.21 -0.83 9.51
C ALA A 116 15.02 -2.13 9.61
N ALA A 117 14.36 -3.29 9.72
CA ALA A 117 15.03 -4.55 10.06
C ALA A 117 15.63 -5.31 8.85
N GLY A 118 15.51 -4.76 7.63
CA GLY A 118 16.05 -5.39 6.41
C GLY A 118 15.36 -6.69 5.98
N GLN A 119 14.23 -7.04 6.60
CA GLN A 119 13.47 -8.25 6.32
C GLN A 119 12.39 -8.06 5.26
N SER A 120 12.02 -6.82 4.97
CA SER A 120 11.03 -6.53 3.92
C SER A 120 11.71 -6.26 2.58
N ARG A 121 11.13 -6.83 1.52
CA ARG A 121 11.57 -6.62 0.14
C ARG A 121 10.69 -5.59 -0.54
N TYR A 122 11.31 -4.68 -1.27
CA TYR A 122 10.65 -3.55 -1.94
C TYR A 122 11.00 -3.60 -3.43
N GLN A 123 10.09 -4.13 -4.24
CA GLN A 123 10.35 -4.41 -5.65
C GLN A 123 9.56 -3.48 -6.56
N ILE A 124 10.09 -3.26 -7.76
CA ILE A 124 9.44 -2.53 -8.85
C ILE A 124 9.10 -3.52 -9.95
N VAL A 125 7.83 -3.54 -10.38
CA VAL A 125 7.42 -4.22 -11.61
C VAL A 125 7.18 -3.18 -12.69
N GLN A 126 7.91 -3.29 -13.77
CA GLN A 126 7.76 -2.49 -14.97
C GLN A 126 6.82 -3.21 -15.94
N GLN A 127 5.80 -2.50 -16.41
CA GLN A 127 4.83 -2.95 -17.41
C GLN A 127 4.15 -4.29 -17.03
N PRO A 128 3.49 -4.35 -15.85
CA PRO A 128 2.74 -5.53 -15.43
C PRO A 128 1.66 -5.86 -16.45
N LYS A 129 1.41 -7.16 -16.64
CA LYS A 129 0.36 -7.67 -17.54
C LYS A 129 -0.86 -8.05 -16.74
N PHE A 130 -1.92 -7.28 -16.90
CA PHE A 130 -3.23 -7.57 -16.33
C PHE A 130 -4.04 -8.44 -17.28
N ARG A 131 -4.77 -9.40 -16.73
CA ARG A 131 -5.87 -10.04 -17.46
C ARG A 131 -7.09 -9.13 -17.46
N THR A 132 -7.91 -9.24 -18.49
CA THR A 132 -9.21 -8.61 -18.54
C THR A 132 -10.30 -9.70 -18.44
N GLU A 133 -11.46 -9.36 -17.92
CA GLU A 133 -12.58 -10.31 -17.79
C GLU A 133 -13.13 -10.83 -19.13
N SER A 134 -12.81 -10.14 -20.21
CA SER A 134 -13.28 -10.49 -21.56
C SER A 134 -12.16 -11.04 -22.41
N ASP A 135 -12.35 -12.23 -22.96
CA ASP A 135 -11.43 -12.84 -23.93
C ASP A 135 -11.32 -12.02 -25.25
N ILE A 136 -12.26 -11.09 -25.49
CA ILE A 136 -12.25 -10.21 -26.66
C ILE A 136 -11.34 -9.02 -26.43
N LEU A 137 -11.13 -8.60 -25.18
CA LEU A 137 -10.23 -7.52 -24.84
C LEU A 137 -8.80 -8.05 -24.68
N ASN A 138 -7.87 -7.42 -25.40
CA ASN A 138 -6.45 -7.71 -25.19
C ASN A 138 -6.04 -7.45 -23.74
N ASN A 139 -5.13 -8.25 -23.23
CA ASN A 139 -4.53 -8.02 -21.92
C ASN A 139 -4.05 -6.57 -21.80
N ARG A 140 -4.31 -5.94 -20.66
CA ARG A 140 -3.85 -4.60 -20.36
C ARG A 140 -2.43 -4.63 -19.83
N ARG A 141 -1.72 -3.54 -20.06
CA ARG A 141 -0.38 -3.32 -19.52
C ARG A 141 -0.41 -2.00 -18.77
N GLY A 142 -0.08 -2.05 -17.49
CA GLY A 142 0.15 -0.86 -16.69
C GLY A 142 1.59 -0.37 -16.83
N ASP A 143 1.90 0.79 -16.26
CA ASP A 143 3.27 1.31 -16.28
C ASP A 143 4.10 0.70 -15.15
N LEU A 144 3.76 0.95 -13.89
CA LEU A 144 4.52 0.42 -12.76
C LEU A 144 3.63 -0.16 -11.66
N LEU A 145 4.14 -1.21 -10.99
CA LEU A 145 3.65 -1.67 -9.68
C LEU A 145 4.79 -1.62 -8.66
N LEU A 146 4.47 -1.18 -7.47
CA LEU A 146 5.36 -1.27 -6.32
C LEU A 146 4.90 -2.41 -5.41
N LEU A 147 5.82 -3.32 -5.12
CA LEU A 147 5.54 -4.49 -4.29
C LEU A 147 6.21 -4.34 -2.93
N ILE A 148 5.52 -4.75 -1.89
CA ILE A 148 6.09 -4.97 -0.56
C ILE A 148 5.96 -6.45 -0.23
N ASN A 149 7.08 -7.11 0.02
CA ASN A 149 7.14 -8.56 0.26
C ASN A 149 6.43 -9.39 -0.83
N GLY A 150 6.56 -8.99 -2.10
CA GLY A 150 5.94 -9.67 -3.24
C GLY A 150 4.48 -9.29 -3.50
N MET A 151 3.81 -8.62 -2.57
CA MET A 151 2.43 -8.16 -2.73
C MET A 151 2.37 -6.85 -3.50
N PRO A 152 1.59 -6.71 -4.59
CA PRO A 152 1.39 -5.45 -5.28
C PRO A 152 0.51 -4.53 -4.42
N VAL A 153 1.06 -3.41 -3.97
CA VAL A 153 0.37 -2.51 -3.04
C VAL A 153 0.12 -1.11 -3.61
N ILE A 154 0.92 -0.66 -4.58
CA ILE A 154 0.75 0.62 -5.26
C ILE A 154 0.85 0.39 -6.77
N HIS A 155 -0.12 0.91 -7.52
CA HIS A 155 -0.07 0.97 -8.98
C HIS A 155 0.12 2.41 -9.43
N ILE A 156 1.06 2.64 -10.35
CA ILE A 156 1.39 3.95 -10.89
C ILE A 156 1.12 3.95 -12.39
N GLU A 157 0.36 4.94 -12.85
CA GLU A 157 0.11 5.21 -14.26
C GLU A 157 0.72 6.55 -14.65
N LEU A 158 1.44 6.58 -15.75
CA LEU A 158 2.27 7.71 -16.17
C LEU A 158 1.74 8.37 -17.43
N LYS A 159 1.95 9.68 -17.54
CA LYS A 159 1.77 10.42 -18.78
C LYS A 159 2.98 11.31 -19.05
N LYS A 160 3.36 11.44 -20.31
CA LYS A 160 4.45 12.32 -20.72
C LYS A 160 4.09 13.79 -20.53
N THR A 161 5.08 14.66 -20.57
CA THR A 161 4.90 16.12 -20.48
C THR A 161 3.88 16.63 -21.48
N GLY A 162 2.97 17.48 -21.02
CA GLY A 162 1.92 18.10 -21.84
C GLY A 162 0.64 17.28 -21.97
N ILE A 163 0.58 16.10 -21.36
CA ILE A 163 -0.64 15.30 -21.26
C ILE A 163 -1.19 15.48 -19.84
N PRO A 164 -2.45 15.91 -19.66
CA PRO A 164 -3.01 16.11 -18.34
C PRO A 164 -2.99 14.83 -17.48
N VAL A 165 -2.71 14.95 -16.20
CA VAL A 165 -2.72 13.82 -15.23
C VAL A 165 -4.07 13.10 -15.20
N SER A 166 -5.14 13.79 -15.57
CA SER A 166 -6.48 13.21 -15.70
C SER A 166 -6.53 12.03 -16.68
N GLN A 167 -5.71 12.02 -17.72
CA GLN A 167 -5.66 10.86 -18.61
C GLN A 167 -5.07 9.62 -17.92
N ALA A 168 -4.13 9.80 -16.99
CA ALA A 168 -3.59 8.69 -16.22
C ALA A 168 -4.64 8.09 -15.26
N TYR A 169 -5.33 8.91 -14.46
CA TYR A 169 -6.34 8.34 -13.57
C TYR A 169 -7.57 7.80 -14.31
N HIS A 170 -8.00 8.38 -15.43
CA HIS A 170 -9.06 7.78 -16.26
C HIS A 170 -8.63 6.43 -16.84
N GLN A 171 -7.34 6.24 -17.13
CA GLN A 171 -6.80 4.95 -17.56
C GLN A 171 -6.86 3.92 -16.44
N ILE A 172 -6.53 4.28 -15.20
CA ILE A 172 -6.68 3.43 -14.01
C ILE A 172 -8.16 3.04 -13.83
N GLU A 173 -9.08 4.00 -13.90
CA GLU A 173 -10.52 3.75 -13.81
C GLU A 173 -11.02 2.79 -14.89
N LYS A 174 -10.52 2.96 -16.11
CA LYS A 174 -10.81 2.05 -17.22
C LYS A 174 -10.32 0.64 -16.94
N TYR A 175 -9.06 0.48 -16.50
CA TYR A 175 -8.49 -0.81 -16.16
C TYR A 175 -9.28 -1.51 -15.04
N SER A 176 -9.69 -0.77 -14.02
CA SER A 176 -10.52 -1.30 -12.95
C SER A 176 -11.86 -1.82 -13.47
N ARG A 177 -12.54 -1.08 -14.34
CA ARG A 177 -13.80 -1.51 -14.96
C ARG A 177 -13.65 -2.73 -15.89
N GLU A 178 -12.47 -2.95 -16.43
CA GLU A 178 -12.13 -4.10 -17.29
C GLU A 178 -11.63 -5.31 -16.48
N GLY A 179 -11.63 -5.25 -15.14
CA GLY A 179 -11.25 -6.37 -14.27
C GLY A 179 -9.72 -6.53 -14.08
N ALA A 180 -8.91 -5.51 -14.41
CA ALA A 180 -7.46 -5.59 -14.29
C ALA A 180 -6.97 -5.80 -12.85
N PHE A 181 -7.71 -5.28 -11.87
CA PHE A 181 -7.33 -5.37 -10.45
C PHE A 181 -8.07 -6.52 -9.74
N THR A 182 -7.95 -7.73 -10.30
CA THR A 182 -8.48 -8.99 -9.75
C THR A 182 -7.32 -9.93 -9.41
N GLY A 183 -7.60 -11.08 -8.79
CA GLY A 183 -6.59 -12.02 -8.35
C GLY A 183 -5.58 -11.37 -7.41
N ILE A 184 -4.27 -11.58 -7.62
CA ILE A 184 -3.23 -10.96 -6.80
C ILE A 184 -3.24 -9.42 -6.93
N PHE A 185 -3.66 -8.87 -8.07
CA PHE A 185 -3.72 -7.43 -8.29
C PHE A 185 -4.81 -6.73 -7.46
N SER A 186 -5.75 -7.47 -6.88
CA SER A 186 -6.72 -6.92 -5.93
C SER A 186 -6.06 -6.39 -4.65
N LEU A 187 -4.83 -6.82 -4.34
CA LEU A 187 -4.04 -6.33 -3.22
C LEU A 187 -3.56 -4.88 -3.41
N VAL A 188 -3.68 -4.29 -4.59
CA VAL A 188 -3.36 -2.87 -4.82
C VAL A 188 -4.26 -2.00 -3.94
N GLN A 189 -3.64 -1.24 -3.03
CA GLN A 189 -4.33 -0.39 -2.06
C GLN A 189 -4.39 1.07 -2.52
N ILE A 190 -3.37 1.52 -3.23
CA ILE A 190 -3.21 2.92 -3.63
C ILE A 190 -2.92 2.98 -5.12
N PHE A 191 -3.61 3.89 -5.77
CA PHE A 191 -3.33 4.32 -7.14
C PHE A 191 -2.59 5.65 -7.14
N VAL A 192 -1.66 5.80 -8.06
CA VAL A 192 -0.92 7.03 -8.31
C VAL A 192 -0.99 7.33 -9.81
N ALA A 193 -1.53 8.47 -10.15
CA ALA A 193 -1.52 8.99 -11.51
C ALA A 193 -0.53 10.15 -11.58
N MET A 194 0.42 10.09 -12.51
CA MET A 194 1.54 11.03 -12.52
C MET A 194 1.86 11.52 -13.94
N GLU A 195 2.07 12.81 -14.04
CA GLU A 195 2.80 13.45 -15.13
C GLU A 195 3.94 14.29 -14.52
N PRO A 196 4.93 14.78 -15.28
CA PRO A 196 6.14 15.39 -14.71
C PRO A 196 5.91 16.58 -13.77
N ASN A 197 4.79 17.28 -13.87
CA ASN A 197 4.49 18.48 -13.08
C ASN A 197 3.27 18.35 -12.18
N GLU A 198 2.59 17.19 -12.24
CA GLU A 198 1.41 16.95 -11.42
C GLU A 198 1.29 15.47 -11.06
N THR A 199 0.99 15.20 -9.79
CA THR A 199 0.72 13.85 -9.29
C THR A 199 -0.50 13.87 -8.40
N VAL A 200 -1.39 12.91 -8.61
CA VAL A 200 -2.49 12.62 -7.69
C VAL A 200 -2.40 11.18 -7.20
N TYR A 201 -2.80 10.95 -5.95
CA TYR A 201 -2.90 9.63 -5.36
C TYR A 201 -4.24 9.43 -4.67
N PHE A 202 -4.73 8.21 -4.67
CA PHE A 202 -6.04 7.87 -4.13
C PHE A 202 -6.11 6.39 -3.75
N ALA A 203 -7.02 6.05 -2.84
CA ALA A 203 -7.24 4.68 -2.45
C ALA A 203 -7.97 3.90 -3.55
N ASN A 204 -7.68 2.60 -3.64
CA ASN A 204 -8.43 1.69 -4.50
C ASN A 204 -9.86 1.53 -3.94
N PRO A 205 -10.90 1.89 -4.71
CA PRO A 205 -12.28 1.75 -4.25
C PRO A 205 -12.77 0.29 -4.28
N GLY A 206 -12.00 -0.62 -4.88
CA GLY A 206 -12.36 -2.01 -5.10
C GLY A 206 -13.26 -2.24 -6.30
N PRO A 207 -13.60 -3.51 -6.61
CA PRO A 207 -14.31 -3.87 -7.84
C PRO A 207 -15.76 -3.33 -7.88
N GLU A 208 -16.39 -3.16 -6.73
CA GLU A 208 -17.77 -2.62 -6.63
C GLU A 208 -17.80 -1.13 -6.26
N GLY A 209 -16.63 -0.55 -5.96
CA GLY A 209 -16.48 0.83 -5.53
C GLY A 209 -16.54 1.83 -6.69
N LYS A 210 -16.91 3.07 -6.37
CA LYS A 210 -16.94 4.16 -7.34
C LYS A 210 -15.72 5.04 -7.17
N PHE A 211 -15.05 5.29 -8.27
CA PHE A 211 -14.03 6.34 -8.34
C PHE A 211 -14.68 7.70 -8.14
N ASN A 212 -14.08 8.52 -7.26
CA ASN A 212 -14.55 9.87 -6.99
C ASN A 212 -13.37 10.84 -6.96
N PRO A 213 -13.25 11.73 -7.96
CA PRO A 213 -12.14 12.69 -8.05
C PRO A 213 -11.98 13.62 -6.83
N ASP A 214 -13.03 13.83 -6.02
CA ASP A 214 -12.93 14.61 -4.78
C ASP A 214 -11.98 13.96 -3.74
N PHE A 215 -11.65 12.68 -3.92
CA PHE A 215 -10.71 11.92 -3.10
C PHE A 215 -9.39 11.65 -3.81
N TYR A 216 -9.08 12.37 -4.88
CA TYR A 216 -7.77 12.35 -5.53
C TYR A 216 -6.94 13.48 -4.97
N PHE A 217 -5.86 13.14 -4.28
CA PHE A 217 -5.11 14.09 -3.47
C PHE A 217 -3.74 14.38 -4.08
N HIS A 218 -3.31 15.62 -3.99
CA HIS A 218 -1.93 16.02 -4.20
C HIS A 218 -1.11 15.81 -2.94
N TRP A 219 0.14 15.38 -3.11
CA TRP A 219 1.06 15.31 -1.99
C TRP A 219 1.58 16.70 -1.65
N ALA A 220 1.77 16.98 -0.38
CA ALA A 220 2.31 18.24 0.10
C ALA A 220 3.36 17.98 1.18
N ASP A 221 4.17 18.97 1.48
CA ASP A 221 5.14 18.93 2.56
C ASP A 221 4.50 19.19 3.93
N PHE A 222 5.34 19.27 4.97
CA PHE A 222 4.91 19.54 6.34
C PHE A 222 4.18 20.90 6.50
N ASN A 223 4.53 21.89 5.69
CA ASN A 223 3.89 23.20 5.69
C ASN A 223 2.61 23.25 4.82
N ASN A 224 2.21 22.11 4.30
CA ASN A 224 1.10 21.94 3.35
C ASN A 224 1.35 22.65 2.01
N GLU A 225 2.62 22.84 1.63
CA GLU A 225 3.00 23.32 0.30
C GLU A 225 2.97 22.17 -0.70
N PRO A 226 2.23 22.28 -1.82
CA PRO A 226 2.10 21.20 -2.80
C PRO A 226 3.45 20.79 -3.40
N ILE A 227 3.69 19.49 -3.45
CA ILE A 227 4.85 18.88 -4.14
C ILE A 227 4.39 18.36 -5.49
N ASN A 228 4.60 19.16 -6.53
CA ASN A 228 4.14 18.84 -7.89
C ASN A 228 5.22 18.17 -8.74
N GLU A 229 6.49 18.44 -8.47
CA GLU A 229 7.58 17.87 -9.25
C GLU A 229 7.72 16.36 -9.02
N TRP A 230 7.64 15.58 -10.08
CA TRP A 230 7.70 14.12 -10.05
C TRP A 230 8.88 13.54 -9.27
N SER A 231 10.07 14.13 -9.39
CA SER A 231 11.28 13.64 -8.69
C SER A 231 11.20 13.84 -7.18
N LYS A 232 10.55 14.91 -6.74
CA LYS A 232 10.26 15.17 -5.32
C LYS A 232 9.16 14.24 -4.81
N VAL A 233 8.11 14.00 -5.61
CA VAL A 233 7.07 13.02 -5.26
C VAL A 233 7.67 11.63 -5.13
N ALA A 234 8.53 11.21 -6.07
CA ALA A 234 9.23 9.94 -6.00
C ALA A 234 10.10 9.80 -4.74
N SER A 235 10.74 10.90 -4.32
CA SER A 235 11.63 10.92 -3.15
C SER A 235 10.91 11.08 -1.81
N THR A 236 9.63 11.45 -1.81
CA THR A 236 8.82 11.68 -0.61
C THR A 236 7.67 10.68 -0.52
N LEU A 237 6.59 10.84 -1.29
CA LEU A 237 5.41 9.97 -1.28
C LEU A 237 5.76 8.51 -1.59
N LEU A 238 6.59 8.27 -2.61
CA LEU A 238 6.99 6.94 -3.07
C LEU A 238 8.31 6.45 -2.44
N SER A 239 8.88 7.17 -1.48
CA SER A 239 10.00 6.65 -0.69
C SER A 239 9.57 5.42 0.09
N ILE A 240 10.48 4.46 0.30
CA ILE A 240 10.17 3.24 1.05
C ILE A 240 9.53 3.53 2.41
N PRO A 241 10.08 4.43 3.26
CA PRO A 241 9.46 4.70 4.56
C PRO A 241 8.03 5.21 4.42
N MET A 242 7.76 6.11 3.47
CA MET A 242 6.43 6.67 3.28
C MET A 242 5.45 5.65 2.67
N ALA A 243 5.84 4.96 1.60
CA ALA A 243 5.02 3.92 0.97
C ALA A 243 4.64 2.83 1.98
N HIS A 244 5.60 2.35 2.77
CA HIS A 244 5.36 1.38 3.81
C HIS A 244 4.40 1.91 4.89
N GLN A 245 4.59 3.16 5.34
CA GLN A 245 3.73 3.79 6.33
C GLN A 245 2.31 4.02 5.79
N LEU A 246 2.16 4.46 4.55
CA LEU A 246 0.84 4.64 3.95
C LEU A 246 0.06 3.33 3.94
N ILE A 247 0.67 2.24 3.49
CA ILE A 247 0.04 0.91 3.44
C ILE A 247 -0.23 0.38 4.85
N GLY A 248 0.74 0.43 5.75
CA GLY A 248 0.67 -0.18 7.07
C GLY A 248 -0.12 0.61 8.12
N PHE A 249 -0.09 1.95 8.03
CA PHE A 249 -0.59 2.80 9.10
C PHE A 249 -1.55 3.91 8.65
N TYR A 250 -1.40 4.46 7.44
CA TYR A 250 -2.11 5.67 7.03
C TYR A 250 -3.16 5.45 5.94
N THR A 251 -3.53 4.21 5.69
CA THR A 251 -4.81 3.84 5.11
C THR A 251 -5.83 3.60 6.22
N VAL A 252 -7.05 4.02 6.03
CA VAL A 252 -8.16 3.84 6.97
C VAL A 252 -9.18 2.92 6.32
N ALA A 253 -9.35 1.75 6.92
CA ALA A 253 -10.40 0.82 6.54
C ALA A 253 -11.70 1.23 7.24
N ASP A 254 -12.58 1.87 6.53
CA ASP A 254 -13.88 2.27 7.05
C ASP A 254 -14.86 1.11 6.86
N THR A 255 -15.23 0.47 7.96
CA THR A 255 -16.14 -0.68 7.94
C THR A 255 -17.61 -0.28 7.77
N SER A 256 -17.94 0.99 7.96
CA SER A 256 -19.32 1.48 7.83
C SER A 256 -19.78 1.56 6.39
N ASP A 257 -18.87 1.91 5.47
CA ASP A 257 -19.13 2.01 4.03
C ASP A 257 -18.35 0.98 3.18
N GLY A 258 -17.46 0.22 3.82
CA GLY A 258 -16.61 -0.78 3.15
C GLY A 258 -15.51 -0.17 2.28
N VAL A 259 -15.27 1.15 2.39
CA VAL A 259 -14.35 1.90 1.55
C VAL A 259 -13.00 2.07 2.25
N LEU A 260 -11.94 1.87 1.49
CA LEU A 260 -10.59 2.22 1.92
C LEU A 260 -10.35 3.71 1.67
N LYS A 261 -9.83 4.40 2.69
CA LYS A 261 -9.48 5.82 2.60
C LYS A 261 -7.99 5.98 2.84
N VAL A 262 -7.30 6.72 1.97
CA VAL A 262 -5.91 7.11 2.18
C VAL A 262 -5.86 8.51 2.78
N MET A 263 -4.97 8.73 3.74
CA MET A 263 -4.82 10.03 4.38
C MET A 263 -4.16 11.04 3.45
N ARG A 264 -4.62 12.29 3.54
CA ARG A 264 -3.97 13.43 2.92
C ARG A 264 -2.65 13.74 3.66
N SER A 265 -1.72 14.39 2.98
CA SER A 265 -0.40 14.74 3.55
C SER A 265 -0.49 15.45 4.90
N TYR A 266 -1.30 16.50 5.02
CA TYR A 266 -1.45 17.23 6.28
C TYR A 266 -2.06 16.40 7.41
N GLN A 267 -2.93 15.42 7.09
CA GLN A 267 -3.48 14.49 8.08
C GLN A 267 -2.41 13.52 8.57
N TYR A 268 -1.57 13.03 7.64
CA TYR A 268 -0.41 12.23 7.97
C TYR A 268 0.52 12.96 8.94
N TYR A 269 0.93 14.18 8.58
CA TYR A 269 1.83 14.97 9.42
C TYR A 269 1.22 15.30 10.78
N ALA A 270 -0.06 15.63 10.83
CA ALA A 270 -0.76 15.89 12.08
C ALA A 270 -0.83 14.65 12.98
N ALA A 271 -1.23 13.50 12.44
CA ALA A 271 -1.31 12.25 13.21
C ALA A 271 0.07 11.79 13.69
N SER A 272 1.10 11.92 12.86
CA SER A 272 2.49 11.63 13.22
C SER A 272 2.99 12.55 14.33
N ALA A 273 2.75 13.86 14.21
CA ALA A 273 3.16 14.83 15.23
C ALA A 273 2.49 14.60 16.58
N ILE A 274 1.21 14.20 16.60
CA ILE A 274 0.49 13.83 17.83
C ILE A 274 1.13 12.58 18.44
N SER A 275 1.33 11.52 17.66
CA SER A 275 1.93 10.27 18.11
C SER A 275 3.34 10.50 18.66
N ASP A 276 4.17 11.24 17.94
CA ASP A 276 5.53 11.61 18.37
C ASP A 276 5.54 12.42 19.67
N LYS A 277 4.60 13.35 19.82
CA LYS A 277 4.49 14.15 21.05
C LYS A 277 4.16 13.28 22.24
N VAL A 278 3.28 12.31 22.09
CA VAL A 278 2.92 11.36 23.15
C VAL A 278 4.09 10.44 23.49
N ALA A 279 4.75 9.85 22.48
CA ALA A 279 5.87 8.95 22.67
C ALA A 279 7.08 9.62 23.36
N LYS A 280 7.31 10.91 23.10
CA LYS A 280 8.42 11.68 23.66
C LYS A 280 8.06 12.42 24.98
N ALA A 281 6.79 12.36 25.39
CA ALA A 281 6.35 13.07 26.58
C ALA A 281 6.94 12.45 27.86
N LYS A 282 7.52 13.31 28.72
CA LYS A 282 7.87 12.94 30.08
C LYS A 282 6.65 13.25 30.96
N TRP A 283 5.94 12.21 31.39
CA TRP A 283 4.70 12.32 32.16
C TRP A 283 4.92 12.69 33.63
N GLU A 284 6.19 12.78 34.08
CA GLU A 284 6.53 13.20 35.42
C GLU A 284 6.94 14.69 35.43
N GLY A 285 6.29 15.47 36.24
CA GLY A 285 6.56 16.91 36.41
C GLY A 285 5.58 17.84 35.68
N ASN A 286 5.73 19.14 35.90
CA ASN A 286 4.84 20.22 35.40
C ASN A 286 5.06 20.57 33.91
N ASN A 287 5.57 19.69 33.09
CA ASN A 287 5.81 19.97 31.68
C ASN A 287 4.52 19.88 30.87
N GLN A 288 4.34 20.80 29.94
CA GLN A 288 3.19 20.85 29.05
C GLN A 288 3.01 19.57 28.27
N LEU A 289 2.03 18.78 28.66
CA LEU A 289 1.66 17.51 28.08
C LEU A 289 0.53 17.69 27.08
N GLY A 290 0.67 18.52 26.12
CA GLY A 290 -0.41 18.75 25.18
C GLY A 290 0.02 19.48 23.94
N GLY A 291 -0.95 19.74 23.10
CA GLY A 291 -0.80 20.49 21.87
C GLY A 291 -2.16 20.72 21.23
N TYR A 292 -2.14 21.39 20.11
CA TYR A 292 -3.33 21.59 19.29
C TYR A 292 -2.97 21.40 17.81
N ILE A 293 -3.96 20.99 17.04
CA ILE A 293 -3.88 20.90 15.58
C ILE A 293 -4.94 21.83 15.01
N TRP A 294 -4.51 22.76 14.20
CA TRP A 294 -5.43 23.69 13.53
C TRP A 294 -5.90 23.10 12.21
N HIS A 295 -7.14 22.67 12.19
CA HIS A 295 -7.81 22.15 11.00
C HIS A 295 -9.06 22.96 10.68
N THR A 296 -9.28 23.25 9.40
CA THR A 296 -10.52 23.88 8.93
C THR A 296 -11.69 22.91 8.98
N THR A 297 -12.91 23.44 8.85
CA THR A 297 -14.11 22.60 8.72
C THR A 297 -14.02 21.75 7.44
N GLY A 298 -14.43 20.48 7.53
CA GLY A 298 -14.37 19.56 6.39
C GLY A 298 -13.00 18.96 6.07
N SER A 299 -11.92 19.34 6.78
CA SER A 299 -10.57 18.82 6.54
C SER A 299 -10.31 17.40 7.08
N GLY A 300 -11.32 16.74 7.67
CA GLY A 300 -11.19 15.38 8.19
C GLY A 300 -10.54 15.30 9.57
N LYS A 301 -10.85 16.24 10.46
CA LYS A 301 -10.41 16.24 11.88
C LYS A 301 -10.67 14.91 12.58
N THR A 302 -11.85 14.35 12.40
CA THR A 302 -12.24 13.05 12.97
C THR A 302 -11.30 11.92 12.54
N MET A 303 -10.99 11.85 11.25
CA MET A 303 -10.08 10.84 10.72
C MET A 303 -8.66 11.02 11.27
N THR A 304 -8.17 12.26 11.35
CA THR A 304 -6.84 12.55 11.90
C THR A 304 -6.73 12.15 13.37
N SER A 305 -7.71 12.53 14.20
CA SER A 305 -7.72 12.20 15.62
C SER A 305 -7.91 10.71 15.87
N PHE A 306 -8.81 10.05 15.13
CA PHE A 306 -8.98 8.60 15.20
C PHE A 306 -7.66 7.87 14.85
N LYS A 307 -7.00 8.28 13.77
CA LYS A 307 -5.73 7.66 13.35
C LYS A 307 -4.62 7.90 14.37
N ALA A 308 -4.49 9.10 14.92
CA ALA A 308 -3.54 9.39 15.99
C ALA A 308 -3.79 8.50 17.23
N ALA A 309 -5.04 8.36 17.65
CA ALA A 309 -5.42 7.48 18.74
C ALA A 309 -5.07 6.01 18.46
N GLN A 310 -5.34 5.54 17.25
CA GLN A 310 -5.00 4.17 16.84
C GLN A 310 -3.48 3.93 16.84
N LEU A 311 -2.68 4.91 16.40
CA LEU A 311 -1.22 4.83 16.43
C LEU A 311 -0.71 4.73 17.88
N ILE A 312 -1.16 5.62 18.76
CA ILE A 312 -0.78 5.65 20.19
C ILE A 312 -1.15 4.33 20.88
N ALA A 313 -2.36 3.83 20.65
CA ALA A 313 -2.79 2.56 21.22
C ALA A 313 -1.97 1.37 20.68
N SER A 314 -1.56 1.42 19.40
CA SER A 314 -0.77 0.35 18.77
C SER A 314 0.69 0.35 19.21
N SER A 315 1.28 1.52 19.50
CA SER A 315 2.66 1.66 19.99
C SER A 315 2.78 1.36 21.48
N LYS A 316 1.66 1.36 22.21
CA LYS A 316 1.60 1.22 23.68
C LYS A 316 2.26 2.40 24.43
N ASP A 317 2.31 3.56 23.80
CA ASP A 317 2.81 4.79 24.43
C ASP A 317 1.80 5.35 25.48
N ALA A 318 0.57 4.85 25.46
CA ALA A 318 -0.45 5.12 26.47
C ALA A 318 -1.28 3.86 26.73
N ASP A 319 -1.67 3.66 27.99
CA ASP A 319 -2.52 2.54 28.41
C ASP A 319 -3.98 2.71 27.96
N LYS A 320 -4.42 3.95 27.84
CA LYS A 320 -5.77 4.32 27.42
C LYS A 320 -5.75 5.58 26.58
N VAL A 321 -6.62 5.60 25.57
CA VAL A 321 -6.90 6.80 24.76
C VAL A 321 -8.37 7.16 24.95
N VAL A 322 -8.63 8.39 25.35
CA VAL A 322 -9.99 8.91 25.58
C VAL A 322 -10.32 9.94 24.53
N PHE A 323 -11.41 9.72 23.81
CA PHE A 323 -11.99 10.68 22.90
C PHE A 323 -13.04 11.51 23.63
N LEU A 324 -12.85 12.83 23.64
CA LEU A 324 -13.86 13.76 24.06
C LEU A 324 -14.39 14.50 22.83
N VAL A 325 -15.68 14.39 22.58
CA VAL A 325 -16.36 15.00 21.44
C VAL A 325 -17.48 15.91 21.91
N ASP A 326 -17.72 16.99 21.19
CA ASP A 326 -18.76 17.99 21.52
C ASP A 326 -20.10 17.69 20.85
N ARG A 327 -20.14 16.73 19.91
CA ARG A 327 -21.33 16.35 19.14
C ARG A 327 -21.57 14.85 19.21
N ILE A 328 -22.85 14.47 19.33
CA ILE A 328 -23.29 13.07 19.43
C ILE A 328 -23.12 12.30 18.10
N GLU A 329 -23.03 13.04 16.98
CA GLU A 329 -22.98 12.48 15.61
C GLU A 329 -21.56 12.23 15.07
N LEU A 330 -20.58 12.02 15.94
CA LEU A 330 -19.19 11.71 15.55
C LEU A 330 -18.86 10.23 15.80
#